data_84adb215f00c39643a10db55b20896cf
#
_entry.id   84adb215f00c39643a10db55b20896cf
#
_cell.length_a   1.000
_cell.length_b   1.000
_cell.length_c   1.000
_cell.angle_alpha   90.00
_cell.angle_beta   90.00
_cell.angle_gamma   90.00
#
_symmetry.space_group_name_H-M   'P 1'
#
loop_
_entity.id
_entity.type
_entity.pdbx_description
1 polymer ?
#
loop_
_entity_poly.entity_id
_entity_poly.type
_entity_poly.pdbx_seq_one_letter_code
_entity_poly.pdbx_strand_id
1 'polypeptide(L)'
;MEDKKYFKKAIFKQKISELRTKKFSFEINRIELPNGHEDEYGQIIFPNAALAVPITKENKVILLRQYRFAVSRYLLEFPAGTLEIGETPINSIKREIQEESGYKAEKWDELGALVNAPGYSDEIIHLFLARDLSKLKNKVKGDLDEDIEVLLMEPKS
;
A
#
# COMPACT_ATOMS: atom_id res chain seq x y z
N MET A 1 -19.25 27.07 -14.00
CA MET A 1 -17.88 27.37 -14.46
C MET A 1 -16.94 26.51 -13.66
N GLU A 2 -16.43 25.44 -14.25
CA GLU A 2 -15.38 24.63 -13.63
C GLU A 2 -14.14 25.51 -13.45
N ASP A 3 -13.69 25.61 -12.22
CA ASP A 3 -12.59 26.49 -11.87
C ASP A 3 -11.29 25.88 -12.42
N LYS A 4 -10.88 26.28 -13.63
CA LYS A 4 -9.69 25.79 -14.36
C LYS A 4 -8.41 25.77 -13.49
N LYS A 5 -8.41 26.50 -12.37
CA LYS A 5 -7.30 26.55 -11.42
C LYS A 5 -7.03 25.21 -10.74
N TYR A 6 -8.05 24.40 -10.47
CA TYR A 6 -7.92 23.12 -9.77
C TYR A 6 -7.41 21.98 -10.67
N PHE A 7 -7.34 22.20 -11.99
CA PHE A 7 -6.87 21.19 -12.96
C PHE A 7 -5.49 21.48 -13.53
N LYS A 8 -4.83 22.55 -13.07
CA LYS A 8 -3.44 22.79 -13.46
C LYS A 8 -2.54 21.80 -12.74
N LYS A 9 -1.67 21.14 -13.52
CA LYS A 9 -0.62 20.26 -12.99
C LYS A 9 0.65 21.07 -12.72
N ALA A 10 1.45 20.62 -11.77
CA ALA A 10 2.81 21.09 -11.61
C ALA A 10 3.64 20.72 -12.85
N ILE A 11 4.65 21.54 -13.14
CA ILE A 11 5.56 21.33 -14.28
C ILE A 11 6.91 20.87 -13.72
N PHE A 12 7.30 19.67 -14.08
CA PHE A 12 8.65 19.17 -13.83
C PHE A 12 9.65 19.95 -14.69
N LYS A 13 10.67 20.51 -14.09
CA LYS A 13 11.74 21.24 -14.77
C LYS A 13 13.02 20.41 -14.87
N GLN A 14 13.48 19.87 -13.74
CA GLN A 14 14.77 19.18 -13.68
C GLN A 14 14.83 18.26 -12.46
N LYS A 15 15.42 17.08 -12.61
CA LYS A 15 15.87 16.27 -11.49
C LYS A 15 17.21 16.80 -10.98
N ILE A 16 17.29 17.12 -9.69
CA ILE A 16 18.49 17.64 -9.02
C ILE A 16 19.33 16.50 -8.47
N SER A 17 18.68 15.57 -7.75
CA SER A 17 19.35 14.40 -7.18
C SER A 17 18.40 13.24 -6.99
N GLU A 18 18.97 12.04 -6.83
CA GLU A 18 18.24 10.81 -6.57
C GLU A 18 19.07 9.89 -5.67
N LEU A 19 18.40 9.29 -4.68
CA LEU A 19 18.91 8.20 -3.87
C LEU A 19 17.99 6.99 -4.03
N ARG A 20 18.54 5.86 -4.47
CA ARG A 20 17.77 4.61 -4.67
C ARG A 20 18.02 3.60 -3.55
N THR A 21 16.95 2.97 -3.12
CA THR A 21 16.96 1.79 -2.24
C THR A 21 16.39 0.59 -3.00
N LYS A 22 16.27 -0.56 -2.34
CA LYS A 22 15.60 -1.72 -2.93
C LYS A 22 14.10 -1.51 -3.14
N LYS A 23 13.44 -0.71 -2.27
CA LYS A 23 11.97 -0.58 -2.24
C LYS A 23 11.47 0.75 -2.83
N PHE A 24 12.24 1.83 -2.74
CA PHE A 24 11.82 3.16 -3.19
C PHE A 24 13.02 4.03 -3.58
N SER A 25 12.76 5.14 -4.26
CA SER A 25 13.74 6.21 -4.43
C SER A 25 13.30 7.49 -3.74
N PHE A 26 14.28 8.28 -3.27
CA PHE A 26 14.09 9.65 -2.85
C PHE A 26 14.66 10.57 -3.93
N GLU A 27 13.85 11.49 -4.42
CA GLU A 27 14.24 12.43 -5.46
C GLU A 27 14.10 13.87 -4.96
N ILE A 28 15.03 14.73 -5.36
CA ILE A 28 14.88 16.18 -5.29
C ILE A 28 14.71 16.70 -6.70
N ASN A 29 13.57 17.34 -6.96
CA ASN A 29 13.18 17.79 -8.27
C ASN A 29 12.87 19.29 -8.22
N ARG A 30 13.31 20.07 -9.23
CA ARG A 30 12.87 21.44 -9.45
C ARG A 30 11.52 21.41 -10.16
N ILE A 31 10.51 22.01 -9.52
CA ILE A 31 9.11 21.93 -9.93
C ILE A 31 8.50 23.33 -9.88
N GLU A 32 7.77 23.70 -10.93
CA GLU A 32 6.88 24.87 -10.91
C GLU A 32 5.47 24.42 -10.51
N LEU A 33 4.97 24.93 -9.40
CA LEU A 33 3.63 24.66 -8.91
C LEU A 33 2.56 25.35 -9.78
N PRO A 34 1.28 24.94 -9.70
CA PRO A 34 0.18 25.54 -10.47
C PRO A 34 -0.01 27.04 -10.27
N ASN A 35 0.49 27.61 -9.16
CA ASN A 35 0.47 29.04 -8.86
C ASN A 35 1.64 29.82 -9.48
N GLY A 36 2.57 29.12 -10.18
CA GLY A 36 3.75 29.70 -10.79
C GLY A 36 4.98 29.80 -9.87
N HIS A 37 4.87 29.30 -8.61
CA HIS A 37 6.02 29.24 -7.71
C HIS A 37 6.93 28.08 -8.12
N GLU A 38 8.22 28.38 -8.30
CA GLU A 38 9.25 27.39 -8.65
C GLU A 38 10.20 27.21 -7.46
N ASP A 39 10.41 25.94 -7.07
CA ASP A 39 11.36 25.59 -6.02
C ASP A 39 11.81 24.13 -6.15
N GLU A 40 12.70 23.69 -5.26
CA GLU A 40 13.17 22.32 -5.16
C GLU A 40 12.33 21.54 -4.12
N TYR A 41 11.72 20.46 -4.60
CA TYR A 41 10.85 19.60 -3.78
C TYR A 41 11.44 18.20 -3.65
N GLY A 42 11.53 17.73 -2.41
CA GLY A 42 11.84 16.33 -2.12
C GLY A 42 10.60 15.45 -2.19
N GLN A 43 10.69 14.32 -2.88
CA GLN A 43 9.62 13.32 -2.90
C GLN A 43 10.16 11.90 -2.85
N ILE A 44 9.37 11.01 -2.26
CA ILE A 44 9.58 9.57 -2.28
C ILE A 44 8.77 9.00 -3.43
N ILE A 45 9.46 8.34 -4.38
CA ILE A 45 8.84 7.57 -5.45
C ILE A 45 8.70 6.13 -4.93
N PHE A 46 7.48 5.70 -4.71
CA PHE A 46 7.18 4.38 -4.16
C PHE A 46 6.30 3.57 -5.14
N PRO A 47 6.56 2.27 -5.33
CA PRO A 47 5.63 1.43 -6.07
C PRO A 47 4.27 1.44 -5.40
N ASN A 48 3.19 1.37 -6.19
CA ASN A 48 1.85 1.25 -5.64
C ASN A 48 1.71 -0.03 -4.82
N ALA A 49 0.74 -0.03 -3.91
CA ALA A 49 0.45 -1.16 -3.05
C ALA A 49 -1.04 -1.57 -3.14
N ALA A 50 -1.34 -2.75 -2.66
CA ALA A 50 -2.70 -3.21 -2.46
C ALA A 50 -2.88 -3.72 -1.03
N LEU A 51 -4.04 -3.41 -0.43
CA LEU A 51 -4.42 -3.76 0.93
C LEU A 51 -5.79 -4.43 0.92
N ALA A 52 -6.01 -5.42 1.76
CA ALA A 52 -7.33 -5.99 1.95
C ALA A 52 -7.78 -5.99 3.41
N VAL A 53 -9.09 -5.80 3.59
CA VAL A 53 -9.81 -6.11 4.83
C VAL A 53 -10.36 -7.53 4.70
N PRO A 54 -9.72 -8.55 5.29
CA PRO A 54 -10.15 -9.94 5.16
C PRO A 54 -11.12 -10.32 6.28
N ILE A 55 -12.31 -10.79 5.90
CA ILE A 55 -13.36 -11.20 6.83
C ILE A 55 -13.66 -12.70 6.66
N THR A 56 -13.50 -13.46 7.73
CA THR A 56 -13.81 -14.90 7.76
C THR A 56 -15.31 -15.15 7.75
N LYS A 57 -15.70 -16.41 7.51
CA LYS A 57 -17.11 -16.84 7.56
C LYS A 57 -17.75 -16.66 8.95
N GLU A 58 -16.92 -16.69 10.01
CA GLU A 58 -17.32 -16.46 11.40
C GLU A 58 -17.32 -14.96 11.76
N ASN A 59 -17.29 -14.07 10.76
CA ASN A 59 -17.26 -12.61 10.92
C ASN A 59 -16.07 -12.10 11.74
N LYS A 60 -14.92 -12.78 11.68
CA LYS A 60 -13.67 -12.31 12.27
C LYS A 60 -12.82 -11.61 11.21
N VAL A 61 -12.13 -10.59 11.63
CA VAL A 61 -11.17 -9.85 10.80
C VAL A 61 -9.78 -10.45 11.00
N ILE A 62 -9.06 -10.66 9.90
CA ILE A 62 -7.64 -11.05 9.96
C ILE A 62 -6.82 -9.77 10.02
N LEU A 63 -5.98 -9.66 11.04
CA LEU A 63 -4.98 -8.62 11.18
C LEU A 63 -3.60 -9.26 11.30
N LEU A 64 -2.60 -8.48 10.95
CA LEU A 64 -1.19 -8.82 11.10
C LEU A 64 -0.59 -7.96 12.21
N ARG A 65 0.13 -8.55 13.13
CA ARG A 65 1.02 -7.84 14.03
C ARG A 65 2.42 -7.91 13.45
N GLN A 66 2.89 -6.81 12.86
CA GLN A 66 4.15 -6.74 12.16
C GLN A 66 5.09 -5.73 12.81
N TYR A 67 6.39 -6.10 12.94
CA TYR A 67 7.41 -5.16 13.39
C TYR A 67 7.78 -4.18 12.29
N ARG A 68 7.69 -2.88 12.59
CA ARG A 68 8.05 -1.80 11.66
C ARG A 68 9.25 -1.04 12.20
N PHE A 69 10.43 -1.30 11.64
CA PHE A 69 11.70 -0.72 12.11
C PHE A 69 11.69 0.82 12.09
N ALA A 70 11.03 1.44 11.10
CA ALA A 70 10.97 2.90 10.97
C ALA A 70 10.32 3.59 12.17
N VAL A 71 9.43 2.90 12.89
CA VAL A 71 8.78 3.38 14.12
C VAL A 71 9.19 2.56 15.35
N SER A 72 10.10 1.59 15.18
CA SER A 72 10.68 0.74 16.23
C SER A 72 9.66 0.04 17.12
N ARG A 73 8.55 -0.45 16.53
CA ARG A 73 7.48 -1.14 17.26
C ARG A 73 6.64 -2.05 16.36
N TYR A 74 5.88 -2.94 17.00
CA TYR A 74 4.83 -3.71 16.34
C TYR A 74 3.60 -2.84 16.10
N LEU A 75 3.03 -2.95 14.90
CA LEU A 75 1.76 -2.35 14.53
C LEU A 75 0.74 -3.45 14.19
N LEU A 76 -0.55 -3.13 14.37
CA LEU A 76 -1.66 -3.93 13.85
C LEU A 76 -2.02 -3.37 12.48
N GLU A 77 -1.93 -4.22 11.47
CA GLU A 77 -2.12 -3.84 10.08
C GLU A 77 -3.05 -4.84 9.38
N PHE A 78 -3.69 -4.39 8.33
CA PHE A 78 -4.31 -5.31 7.37
C PHE A 78 -3.25 -5.90 6.45
N PRO A 79 -3.46 -7.12 5.91
CA PRO A 79 -2.60 -7.66 4.87
C PRO A 79 -2.47 -6.70 3.71
N ALA A 80 -1.23 -6.41 3.34
CA ALA A 80 -0.91 -5.43 2.29
C ALA A 80 0.48 -5.66 1.73
N GLY A 81 0.64 -5.45 0.43
CA GLY A 81 1.95 -5.53 -0.18
C GLY A 81 2.09 -4.69 -1.43
N THR A 82 3.34 -4.52 -1.82
CA THR A 82 3.73 -3.74 -2.98
C THR A 82 3.44 -4.51 -4.26
N LEU A 83 2.92 -3.82 -5.27
CA LEU A 83 2.71 -4.40 -6.59
C LEU A 83 4.04 -4.75 -7.25
N GLU A 84 4.17 -5.96 -7.75
CA GLU A 84 5.28 -6.34 -8.62
C GLU A 84 5.13 -5.74 -10.03
N ILE A 85 6.23 -5.71 -10.80
CA ILE A 85 6.21 -5.14 -12.15
C ILE A 85 5.22 -5.90 -13.04
N GLY A 86 4.23 -5.17 -13.55
CA GLY A 86 3.17 -5.75 -14.40
C GLY A 86 2.04 -6.44 -13.64
N GLU A 87 2.09 -6.45 -12.31
CA GLU A 87 1.03 -7.01 -11.49
C GLU A 87 -0.16 -6.05 -11.36
N THR A 88 -1.37 -6.59 -11.40
CA THR A 88 -2.58 -5.81 -11.10
C THR A 88 -2.82 -5.75 -9.59
N PRO A 89 -3.45 -4.68 -9.04
CA PRO A 89 -3.71 -4.57 -7.61
C PRO A 89 -4.45 -5.78 -7.03
N ILE A 90 -5.45 -6.31 -7.74
CA ILE A 90 -6.19 -7.48 -7.26
C ILE A 90 -5.35 -8.76 -7.22
N ASN A 91 -4.41 -8.94 -8.14
CA ASN A 91 -3.52 -10.10 -8.14
C ASN A 91 -2.48 -9.98 -7.02
N SER A 92 -1.92 -8.79 -6.82
CA SER A 92 -1.02 -8.49 -5.72
C SER A 92 -1.66 -8.85 -4.38
N ILE A 93 -2.84 -8.32 -4.08
CA ILE A 93 -3.45 -8.58 -2.78
C ILE A 93 -3.91 -10.03 -2.59
N LYS A 94 -4.25 -10.74 -3.68
CA LYS A 94 -4.53 -12.18 -3.61
C LYS A 94 -3.29 -13.00 -3.25
N ARG A 95 -2.12 -12.61 -3.73
CA ARG A 95 -0.83 -13.21 -3.39
C ARG A 95 -0.47 -12.90 -1.94
N GLU A 96 -0.48 -11.63 -1.55
CA GLU A 96 -0.10 -11.15 -0.21
C GLU A 96 -0.93 -11.78 0.89
N ILE A 97 -2.25 -11.87 0.76
CA ILE A 97 -3.10 -12.56 1.75
C ILE A 97 -2.64 -14.00 1.98
N GLN A 98 -2.25 -14.73 0.92
CA GLN A 98 -1.81 -16.11 1.06
C GLN A 98 -0.45 -16.21 1.75
N GLU A 99 0.48 -15.33 1.39
CA GLU A 99 1.85 -15.29 1.91
C GLU A 99 1.87 -14.85 3.38
N GLU A 100 1.25 -13.72 3.69
CA GLU A 100 1.27 -13.13 5.01
C GLU A 100 0.36 -13.86 6.01
N SER A 101 -0.89 -14.15 5.61
CA SER A 101 -1.89 -14.69 6.53
C SER A 101 -2.08 -16.22 6.47
N GLY A 102 -1.73 -16.86 5.36
CA GLY A 102 -2.02 -18.26 5.10
C GLY A 102 -3.49 -18.55 4.81
N TYR A 103 -4.24 -17.55 4.36
CA TYR A 103 -5.63 -17.67 3.95
C TYR A 103 -5.81 -17.36 2.47
N LYS A 104 -6.89 -17.88 1.88
CA LYS A 104 -7.34 -17.58 0.52
C LYS A 104 -8.77 -17.09 0.57
N ALA A 105 -9.10 -16.01 -0.12
CA ALA A 105 -10.44 -15.49 -0.26
C ALA A 105 -11.05 -15.84 -1.62
N GLU A 106 -12.35 -16.12 -1.65
CA GLU A 106 -13.08 -16.42 -2.88
C GLU A 106 -13.83 -15.20 -3.43
N LYS A 107 -14.22 -14.26 -2.57
CA LYS A 107 -14.96 -13.04 -2.96
C LYS A 107 -14.16 -11.78 -2.67
N TRP A 108 -14.20 -10.87 -3.64
CA TRP A 108 -13.43 -9.65 -3.61
C TRP A 108 -14.29 -8.47 -4.09
N ASP A 109 -14.32 -7.41 -3.29
CA ASP A 109 -14.92 -6.14 -3.68
C ASP A 109 -13.83 -5.07 -3.63
N GLU A 110 -13.75 -4.25 -4.67
CA GLU A 110 -12.87 -3.09 -4.69
C GLU A 110 -13.53 -1.94 -3.89
N LEU A 111 -12.79 -1.39 -2.93
CA LEU A 111 -13.25 -0.29 -2.08
C LEU A 111 -12.74 1.08 -2.58
N GLY A 112 -11.85 1.08 -3.57
CA GLY A 112 -11.22 2.28 -4.11
C GLY A 112 -9.72 2.33 -3.87
N ALA A 113 -9.16 3.54 -3.87
CA ALA A 113 -7.74 3.76 -3.65
C ALA A 113 -7.51 5.03 -2.83
N LEU A 114 -6.42 5.08 -2.10
CA LEU A 114 -5.98 6.27 -1.36
C LEU A 114 -4.52 6.61 -1.68
N VAL A 115 -4.19 7.89 -1.59
CA VAL A 115 -2.80 8.36 -1.61
C VAL A 115 -2.30 8.36 -0.17
N ASN A 116 -1.28 7.55 0.12
CA ASN A 116 -0.86 7.28 1.49
C ASN A 116 -0.25 8.51 2.19
N ALA A 117 0.65 9.21 1.50
CA ALA A 117 1.37 10.34 2.08
C ALA A 117 1.57 11.48 1.05
N PRO A 118 0.49 12.17 0.61
CA PRO A 118 0.52 13.09 -0.55
C PRO A 118 1.44 14.31 -0.37
N GLY A 119 1.90 14.58 0.83
CA GLY A 119 2.84 15.67 1.10
C GLY A 119 4.26 15.39 0.63
N TYR A 120 4.64 14.12 0.44
CA TYR A 120 6.02 13.73 0.09
C TYR A 120 6.17 12.39 -0.63
N SER A 121 5.09 11.64 -0.87
CA SER A 121 5.10 10.35 -1.57
C SER A 121 4.01 10.29 -2.61
N ASP A 122 4.29 9.59 -3.71
CA ASP A 122 3.35 9.30 -4.79
C ASP A 122 2.64 7.96 -4.62
N GLU A 123 2.88 7.23 -3.52
CA GLU A 123 2.32 5.92 -3.26
C GLU A 123 0.79 5.93 -3.25
N ILE A 124 0.21 5.07 -4.08
CA ILE A 124 -1.22 4.79 -4.12
C ILE A 124 -1.45 3.39 -3.54
N ILE A 125 -2.35 3.28 -2.57
CA ILE A 125 -2.78 2.00 -1.99
C ILE A 125 -4.18 1.67 -2.49
N HIS A 126 -4.32 0.56 -3.22
CA HIS A 126 -5.60 0.02 -3.67
C HIS A 126 -6.25 -0.81 -2.56
N LEU A 127 -7.51 -0.53 -2.25
CA LEU A 127 -8.22 -1.11 -1.12
C LEU A 127 -9.25 -2.15 -1.57
N PHE A 128 -9.25 -3.29 -0.91
CA PHE A 128 -10.16 -4.41 -1.19
C PHE A 128 -10.82 -4.93 0.07
N LEU A 129 -12.03 -5.46 -0.08
CA LEU A 129 -12.69 -6.33 0.91
C LEU A 129 -12.58 -7.77 0.43
N ALA A 130 -12.00 -8.63 1.26
CA ALA A 130 -11.83 -10.05 0.98
C ALA A 130 -12.78 -10.87 1.87
N ARG A 131 -13.61 -11.73 1.26
CA ARG A 131 -14.60 -12.53 1.97
C ARG A 131 -14.56 -14.00 1.56
N ASP A 132 -15.29 -14.84 2.30
CA ASP A 132 -15.32 -16.30 2.13
C ASP A 132 -13.90 -16.89 2.21
N LEU A 133 -13.20 -16.52 3.29
CA LEU A 133 -11.84 -16.97 3.52
C LEU A 133 -11.79 -18.44 3.92
N SER A 134 -10.81 -19.14 3.41
CA SER A 134 -10.43 -20.50 3.80
C SER A 134 -8.94 -20.56 4.12
N LYS A 135 -8.59 -21.33 5.17
CA LYS A 135 -7.18 -21.50 5.54
C LYS A 135 -6.50 -22.43 4.55
N LEU A 136 -5.32 -22.06 4.09
CA LEU A 136 -4.49 -22.90 3.22
C LEU A 136 -3.96 -24.11 3.99
N LYS A 137 -3.88 -25.26 3.34
CA LYS A 137 -3.31 -26.48 3.93
C LYS A 137 -1.81 -26.32 4.21
N ASN A 138 -1.11 -25.66 3.31
CA ASN A 138 0.32 -25.33 3.43
C ASN A 138 0.47 -23.81 3.39
N LYS A 139 1.22 -23.26 4.35
CA LYS A 139 1.54 -21.83 4.34
C LYS A 139 2.46 -21.56 3.15
N VAL A 140 2.11 -20.58 2.32
CA VAL A 140 3.02 -20.05 1.30
C VAL A 140 4.15 -19.34 2.04
N LYS A 141 5.36 -19.46 1.55
CA LYS A 141 6.54 -18.85 2.19
C LYS A 141 6.51 -17.35 1.87
N GLY A 142 6.34 -16.52 2.88
CA GLY A 142 6.53 -15.07 2.80
C GLY A 142 8.00 -14.67 2.79
N ASP A 143 8.26 -13.38 2.77
CA ASP A 143 9.61 -12.83 2.79
C ASP A 143 10.35 -13.13 4.10
N LEU A 144 11.67 -13.39 4.01
CA LEU A 144 12.48 -13.78 5.16
C LEU A 144 12.73 -12.66 6.17
N ASP A 145 12.53 -11.42 5.74
CA ASP A 145 12.72 -10.21 6.54
C ASP A 145 11.42 -9.70 7.19
N GLU A 146 10.33 -10.48 7.12
CA GLU A 146 9.06 -10.16 7.72
C GLU A 146 8.84 -10.88 9.04
N ASP A 147 8.75 -10.10 10.13
CA ASP A 147 8.34 -10.58 11.46
C ASP A 147 6.83 -10.32 11.63
N ILE A 148 6.02 -11.32 11.24
CA ILE A 148 4.56 -11.23 11.16
C ILE A 148 3.89 -12.30 12.02
N GLU A 149 2.94 -11.88 12.87
CA GLU A 149 2.00 -12.74 13.59
C GLU A 149 0.58 -12.48 13.09
N VAL A 150 -0.13 -13.56 12.75
CA VAL A 150 -1.53 -13.50 12.27
C VAL A 150 -2.51 -13.54 13.42
N LEU A 151 -3.38 -12.55 13.50
CA LEU A 151 -4.41 -12.41 14.53
C LEU A 151 -5.81 -12.48 13.93
N LEU A 152 -6.72 -13.17 14.62
CA LEU A 152 -8.14 -13.21 14.32
C LEU A 152 -8.88 -12.40 15.37
N MET A 153 -9.48 -11.27 14.97
CA MET A 153 -10.16 -10.35 15.88
C MET A 153 -11.64 -10.24 15.56
N GLU A 154 -12.47 -10.16 16.58
CA GLU A 154 -13.89 -9.83 16.42
C GLU A 154 -14.00 -8.31 16.23
N PRO A 155 -14.73 -7.85 15.18
CA PRO A 155 -15.01 -6.43 15.05
C PRO A 155 -15.86 -5.99 16.25
N LYS A 156 -15.42 -4.94 16.94
CA LYS A 156 -16.25 -4.35 18.00
C LYS A 156 -17.43 -3.62 17.36
N SER A 157 -18.62 -3.90 17.82
CA SER A 157 -19.87 -3.17 17.49
C SER A 157 -19.82 -1.75 18.03
#